data_b956499e391b1131d187ccd916d6fc51
#
_entry.id   b956499e391b1131d187ccd916d6fc51
#
_cell.length_a   1.000
_cell.length_b   1.000
_cell.length_c   1.000
_cell.angle_alpha   90.00
_cell.angle_beta   90.00
_cell.angle_gamma   90.00
#
_symmetry.space_group_name_H-M   'P 1'
#
loop_
_entity.id
_entity.type
_entity.pdbx_description
1 polymer ?
#
loop_
_entity_poly.entity_id
_entity_poly.type
_entity_poly.pdbx_seq_one_letter_code
_entity_poly.pdbx_strand_id
1 'polypeptide(L)'
;MVSGSLIDALVSPSQTLKDLFARAVADRKIHDFPIIVRDHFASLFSGDALDQACCLSANVICGGWGLDSLVELPENLNLRSDSNTLKERDVIWAVTIPGQGHWCEQSRAGNAVGTIASSSASSVASTSTQNYKSHKYPIPDSAHIAVLLKVYDNSAESLKPASSHEFVGVLTSECPHSEFGTDESVPTLHVVFHRALPKTMVPVRTNVTEGQIASIVRDDLISWAASEALGGDRDAAEWILLSCLSSVESRNPPLFPMSITLSGFPRPSDENIPSISFALSEMLPLHFLLPLTLELLNERSFLPESKDEDLHAGILQVPIDTTITITESGMTEGCLEEKGLENIRAIHEVVKAQTLQYKFPFSQYSFPTDIKFITITDGKKSLFLDSGVIVPLQFEGASDLYKGKDTMKWPSPQRLSAFRELIVRAKTTKATMEEGLSEHIQNEFVRERQEKAPITPDDLARRMTLARLITMSRLESFITLDSWKAAKALDERRLSRVS
;
A
#
# COMPACT_ATOMS: atom_id res chain seq x y z
N MET A 1 -17.11 -37.09 21.39
CA MET A 1 -16.02 -36.70 20.50
C MET A 1 -16.63 -36.65 19.10
N VAL A 2 -17.05 -35.45 18.68
CA VAL A 2 -17.57 -35.24 17.32
C VAL A 2 -16.36 -34.92 16.46
N SER A 3 -15.94 -35.86 15.63
CA SER A 3 -15.04 -35.58 14.54
C SER A 3 -15.84 -34.77 13.53
N GLY A 4 -15.84 -33.45 13.68
CA GLY A 4 -16.37 -32.59 12.64
C GLY A 4 -15.61 -32.88 11.35
N SER A 5 -16.31 -33.16 10.27
CA SER A 5 -15.64 -33.33 8.98
C SER A 5 -15.13 -32.00 8.51
N LEU A 6 -14.07 -31.98 7.68
CA LEU A 6 -13.58 -30.76 7.03
C LEU A 6 -14.74 -30.00 6.35
N ILE A 7 -15.66 -30.73 5.74
CA ILE A 7 -16.86 -30.21 5.06
C ILE A 7 -17.72 -29.42 6.05
N ASP A 8 -17.96 -29.93 7.28
CA ASP A 8 -18.75 -29.25 8.30
C ASP A 8 -18.05 -27.94 8.73
N ALA A 9 -16.74 -27.96 8.84
CA ALA A 9 -15.95 -26.78 9.20
C ALA A 9 -15.97 -25.72 8.09
N LEU A 10 -15.96 -26.12 6.83
CA LEU A 10 -16.06 -25.21 5.67
C LEU A 10 -17.49 -24.70 5.44
N VAL A 11 -18.51 -25.51 5.75
CA VAL A 11 -19.92 -25.10 5.66
C VAL A 11 -20.30 -24.04 6.70
N SER A 12 -19.67 -24.06 7.89
CA SER A 12 -19.91 -23.09 8.94
C SER A 12 -18.60 -22.64 9.61
N PRO A 13 -17.68 -22.01 8.86
CA PRO A 13 -16.39 -21.62 9.40
C PRO A 13 -16.51 -20.62 10.56
N SER A 14 -17.48 -19.74 10.52
CA SER A 14 -17.74 -18.77 11.59
C SER A 14 -18.12 -19.42 12.92
N GLN A 15 -18.84 -20.52 12.93
CA GLN A 15 -19.18 -21.21 14.16
C GLN A 15 -17.97 -21.95 14.72
N THR A 16 -17.22 -22.63 13.86
CA THR A 16 -15.97 -23.31 14.24
C THR A 16 -14.96 -22.31 14.83
N LEU A 17 -14.83 -21.13 14.20
CA LEU A 17 -13.95 -20.07 14.68
C LEU A 17 -14.41 -19.49 16.02
N LYS A 18 -15.71 -19.29 16.23
CA LYS A 18 -16.23 -18.83 17.53
C LYS A 18 -15.86 -19.79 18.65
N ASP A 19 -16.00 -21.09 18.41
CA ASP A 19 -15.66 -22.10 19.42
C ASP A 19 -14.14 -22.15 19.70
N LEU A 20 -13.32 -22.04 18.66
CA LEU A 20 -11.86 -21.95 18.79
C LEU A 20 -11.44 -20.66 19.50
N PHE A 21 -12.07 -19.54 19.17
CA PHE A 21 -11.79 -18.25 19.81
C PHE A 21 -12.18 -18.28 21.29
N ALA A 22 -13.36 -18.81 21.62
CA ALA A 22 -13.79 -18.96 23.01
C ALA A 22 -12.81 -19.80 23.83
N ARG A 23 -12.26 -20.89 23.27
CA ARG A 23 -11.20 -21.69 23.89
C ARG A 23 -9.91 -20.89 24.05
N ALA A 24 -9.46 -20.18 23.01
CA ALA A 24 -8.26 -19.36 23.06
C ALA A 24 -8.34 -18.27 24.14
N VAL A 25 -9.53 -17.66 24.33
CA VAL A 25 -9.80 -16.70 25.40
C VAL A 25 -9.71 -17.38 26.79
N ALA A 26 -10.36 -18.54 26.95
CA ALA A 26 -10.34 -19.28 28.20
C ALA A 26 -8.92 -19.72 28.60
N ASP A 27 -8.11 -20.12 27.63
CA ASP A 27 -6.72 -20.56 27.81
C ASP A 27 -5.72 -19.40 27.88
N ARG A 28 -6.16 -18.15 27.74
CA ARG A 28 -5.32 -16.93 27.67
C ARG A 28 -4.30 -16.95 26.53
N LYS A 29 -4.63 -17.61 25.43
CA LYS A 29 -3.79 -17.76 24.22
C LYS A 29 -4.33 -16.97 23.02
N ILE A 30 -4.90 -15.80 23.25
CA ILE A 30 -5.50 -14.99 22.17
C ILE A 30 -4.46 -14.60 21.10
N HIS A 31 -3.22 -14.36 21.48
CA HIS A 31 -2.14 -14.02 20.55
C HIS A 31 -1.78 -15.18 19.61
N ASP A 32 -2.02 -16.42 20.06
CA ASP A 32 -1.75 -17.62 19.28
C ASP A 32 -2.96 -18.07 18.46
N PHE A 33 -4.06 -17.29 18.46
CA PHE A 33 -5.30 -17.66 17.79
C PHE A 33 -5.13 -18.07 16.31
N PRO A 34 -4.35 -17.37 15.48
CA PRO A 34 -4.09 -17.79 14.09
C PRO A 34 -3.43 -19.17 14.00
N ILE A 35 -2.54 -19.48 14.95
CA ILE A 35 -1.86 -20.78 15.03
C ILE A 35 -2.85 -21.87 15.45
N ILE A 36 -3.69 -21.57 16.44
CA ILE A 36 -4.73 -22.48 16.93
C ILE A 36 -5.71 -22.83 15.81
N VAL A 37 -6.12 -21.84 15.02
CA VAL A 37 -7.01 -22.05 13.85
C VAL A 37 -6.32 -22.96 12.84
N ARG A 38 -5.10 -22.63 12.44
CA ARG A 38 -4.31 -23.44 11.50
C ARG A 38 -4.19 -24.89 11.99
N ASP A 39 -3.76 -25.09 13.24
CA ASP A 39 -3.52 -26.42 13.80
C ASP A 39 -4.82 -27.21 13.94
N HIS A 40 -5.93 -26.54 14.25
CA HIS A 40 -7.25 -27.19 14.26
C HIS A 40 -7.63 -27.71 12.88
N PHE A 41 -7.54 -26.87 11.84
CA PHE A 41 -7.85 -27.28 10.48
C PHE A 41 -6.87 -28.32 9.95
N ALA A 42 -5.57 -28.18 10.24
CA ALA A 42 -4.59 -29.21 9.90
C ALA A 42 -4.92 -30.57 10.54
N SER A 43 -5.49 -30.58 11.76
CA SER A 43 -5.91 -31.83 12.43
C SER A 43 -7.12 -32.51 11.79
N LEU A 44 -7.91 -31.78 10.98
CA LEU A 44 -9.06 -32.34 10.26
C LEU A 44 -8.67 -33.05 8.96
N PHE A 45 -7.42 -32.84 8.50
CA PHE A 45 -6.89 -33.46 7.30
C PHE A 45 -6.13 -34.73 7.66
N SER A 46 -6.20 -35.76 6.80
CA SER A 46 -5.30 -36.91 6.85
C SER A 46 -3.92 -36.51 6.29
N GLY A 47 -2.85 -37.07 6.82
CA GLY A 47 -1.42 -36.89 6.56
C GLY A 47 -0.93 -35.95 5.44
N ASP A 48 -1.45 -35.99 4.23
CA ASP A 48 -1.02 -35.18 3.08
C ASP A 48 -1.66 -33.78 3.05
N ALA A 49 -2.61 -33.51 3.92
CA ALA A 49 -3.37 -32.26 3.93
C ALA A 49 -2.72 -31.15 4.77
N LEU A 50 -1.67 -31.44 5.54
CA LEU A 50 -0.88 -30.45 6.28
C LEU A 50 -0.21 -29.42 5.34
N ASP A 51 0.17 -29.85 4.14
CA ASP A 51 0.76 -28.97 3.11
C ASP A 51 -0.27 -28.05 2.46
N GLN A 52 -1.56 -28.31 2.65
CA GLN A 52 -2.66 -27.54 2.07
C GLN A 52 -3.14 -26.40 2.99
N ALA A 53 -2.85 -26.46 4.30
CA ALA A 53 -3.18 -25.37 5.21
C ALA A 53 -2.18 -24.23 5.04
N CYS A 54 -2.64 -23.04 4.69
CA CYS A 54 -1.77 -21.90 4.46
C CYS A 54 -2.31 -20.61 5.07
N CYS A 55 -1.38 -19.67 5.30
CA CYS A 55 -1.66 -18.29 5.64
C CYS A 55 -1.10 -17.41 4.54
N LEU A 56 -1.96 -16.61 3.93
CA LEU A 56 -1.61 -15.74 2.82
C LEU A 56 -1.92 -14.29 3.17
N SER A 57 -0.95 -13.40 3.04
CA SER A 57 -1.19 -11.97 3.04
C SER A 57 -1.38 -11.49 1.61
N ALA A 58 -2.56 -11.01 1.30
CA ALA A 58 -2.92 -10.66 -0.06
C ALA A 58 -3.76 -9.38 -0.13
N ASN A 59 -3.77 -8.78 -1.30
CA ASN A 59 -4.59 -7.63 -1.65
C ASN A 59 -5.81 -8.10 -2.46
N VAL A 60 -6.99 -7.61 -2.08
CA VAL A 60 -8.24 -7.93 -2.75
C VAL A 60 -8.34 -7.15 -4.05
N ILE A 61 -8.55 -7.84 -5.17
CA ILE A 61 -8.71 -7.21 -6.49
C ILE A 61 -10.18 -6.96 -6.79
N CYS A 62 -10.98 -8.01 -6.87
CA CYS A 62 -12.42 -7.92 -7.14
C CYS A 62 -13.09 -9.25 -6.84
N GLY A 63 -14.37 -9.18 -6.46
CA GLY A 63 -15.27 -10.32 -6.42
C GLY A 63 -16.04 -10.46 -7.74
N GLY A 64 -16.28 -11.67 -8.16
CA GLY A 64 -17.12 -12.00 -9.32
C GLY A 64 -18.28 -12.92 -8.93
N TRP A 65 -19.36 -12.85 -9.68
CA TRP A 65 -20.50 -13.73 -9.55
C TRP A 65 -20.36 -14.89 -10.55
N GLY A 66 -20.60 -16.09 -10.12
CA GLY A 66 -20.66 -17.23 -11.01
C GLY A 66 -20.88 -18.56 -10.29
N LEU A 67 -21.43 -19.51 -10.99
CA LEU A 67 -21.42 -20.92 -10.59
C LEU A 67 -20.03 -21.46 -10.91
N ASP A 68 -19.35 -22.04 -9.94
CA ASP A 68 -18.00 -22.61 -10.14
C ASP A 68 -18.02 -23.78 -11.13
N SER A 69 -19.12 -24.50 -11.22
CA SER A 69 -19.31 -25.56 -12.21
C SER A 69 -20.71 -26.10 -12.16
N LEU A 70 -21.35 -26.21 -13.30
CA LEU A 70 -22.57 -27.00 -13.47
C LEU A 70 -22.33 -28.53 -13.32
N VAL A 71 -21.05 -28.95 -13.46
CA VAL A 71 -20.64 -30.36 -13.37
C VAL A 71 -20.64 -30.88 -11.93
N GLU A 72 -20.52 -29.99 -10.95
CA GLU A 72 -20.55 -30.36 -9.52
C GLU A 72 -21.96 -30.51 -8.96
N LEU A 73 -23.00 -30.14 -9.72
CA LEU A 73 -24.37 -30.38 -9.31
C LEU A 73 -24.69 -31.87 -9.48
N PRO A 74 -25.12 -32.58 -8.41
CA PRO A 74 -25.59 -33.97 -8.57
C PRO A 74 -26.68 -34.05 -9.62
N GLU A 75 -26.60 -35.03 -10.52
CA GLU A 75 -27.58 -35.20 -11.61
C GLU A 75 -29.05 -35.27 -11.13
N ASN A 76 -29.27 -35.57 -9.86
CA ASN A 76 -30.57 -35.69 -9.21
C ASN A 76 -30.97 -34.52 -8.34
N LEU A 77 -30.22 -33.39 -8.37
CA LEU A 77 -30.51 -32.22 -7.54
C LEU A 77 -31.79 -31.52 -8.00
N ASN A 78 -32.84 -31.61 -7.19
CA ASN A 78 -34.07 -30.87 -7.47
C ASN A 78 -33.98 -29.46 -6.87
N LEU A 79 -33.47 -28.52 -7.64
CA LEU A 79 -33.24 -27.11 -7.23
C LEU A 79 -34.49 -26.43 -6.65
N ARG A 80 -35.72 -26.95 -6.96
CA ARG A 80 -36.95 -26.38 -6.42
C ARG A 80 -37.33 -26.92 -5.03
N SER A 81 -36.97 -28.15 -4.72
CA SER A 81 -37.28 -28.78 -3.41
C SER A 81 -36.14 -28.60 -2.41
N ASP A 82 -34.90 -28.49 -2.88
CA ASP A 82 -33.70 -28.50 -2.06
C ASP A 82 -33.05 -27.11 -1.92
N SER A 83 -33.77 -26.04 -2.28
CA SER A 83 -33.28 -24.65 -2.21
C SER A 83 -32.73 -24.27 -0.83
N ASN A 84 -33.22 -24.88 0.25
CA ASN A 84 -32.75 -24.64 1.62
C ASN A 84 -31.39 -25.30 1.93
N THR A 85 -30.91 -26.20 1.08
CA THR A 85 -29.62 -26.87 1.24
C THR A 85 -28.52 -26.20 0.46
N LEU A 86 -28.88 -25.35 -0.52
CA LEU A 86 -27.94 -24.57 -1.27
C LEU A 86 -27.42 -23.41 -0.41
N LYS A 87 -26.09 -23.20 -0.42
CA LYS A 87 -25.45 -22.09 0.24
C LYS A 87 -24.67 -21.30 -0.77
N GLU A 88 -24.74 -20.00 -0.62
CA GLU A 88 -24.00 -19.03 -1.42
C GLU A 88 -22.55 -18.93 -0.92
N ARG A 89 -21.62 -18.77 -1.83
CA ARG A 89 -20.21 -18.46 -1.53
C ARG A 89 -19.75 -17.33 -2.41
N ASP A 90 -18.86 -16.51 -1.88
CA ASP A 90 -18.18 -15.46 -2.62
C ASP A 90 -16.88 -15.98 -3.23
N VAL A 91 -16.63 -15.58 -4.47
CA VAL A 91 -15.40 -15.91 -5.20
C VAL A 91 -14.66 -14.61 -5.52
N ILE A 92 -13.44 -14.47 -5.01
CA ILE A 92 -12.72 -13.21 -5.01
C ILE A 92 -11.27 -13.44 -5.50
N TRP A 93 -10.78 -12.60 -6.42
CA TRP A 93 -9.38 -12.60 -6.76
C TRP A 93 -8.57 -11.81 -5.74
N ALA A 94 -7.48 -12.39 -5.29
CA ALA A 94 -6.48 -11.73 -4.47
C ALA A 94 -5.09 -11.92 -5.07
N VAL A 95 -4.23 -10.92 -4.86
CA VAL A 95 -2.84 -10.93 -5.33
C VAL A 95 -1.90 -10.60 -4.18
N THR A 96 -0.64 -10.98 -4.31
CA THR A 96 0.40 -10.51 -3.38
C THR A 96 0.36 -8.99 -3.28
N ILE A 97 0.63 -8.45 -2.10
CA ILE A 97 0.44 -7.02 -1.83
C ILE A 97 1.39 -6.18 -2.69
N PRO A 98 0.85 -5.33 -3.60
CA PRO A 98 1.67 -4.54 -4.49
C PRO A 98 2.55 -3.53 -3.73
N GLY A 99 3.84 -3.47 -4.09
CA GLY A 99 4.78 -2.52 -3.50
C GLY A 99 5.17 -2.81 -2.04
N GLN A 100 4.81 -3.98 -1.49
CA GLN A 100 5.16 -4.32 -0.12
C GLN A 100 6.67 -4.48 0.07
N GLY A 101 7.22 -3.80 1.08
CA GLY A 101 8.61 -3.98 1.48
C GLY A 101 8.87 -5.38 2.08
N HIS A 102 9.93 -6.06 1.64
CA HIS A 102 10.30 -7.41 2.13
C HIS A 102 10.40 -7.50 3.66
N TRP A 103 10.83 -6.42 4.32
CA TRP A 103 10.97 -6.36 5.75
C TRP A 103 9.63 -6.46 6.51
N CYS A 104 8.51 -6.13 5.86
CA CYS A 104 7.18 -6.23 6.47
C CYS A 104 6.81 -7.67 6.79
N GLU A 105 7.13 -8.61 5.92
CA GLU A 105 6.89 -10.04 6.12
C GLU A 105 7.75 -10.57 7.28
N GLN A 106 9.04 -10.22 7.28
CA GLN A 106 9.96 -10.60 8.35
C GLN A 106 9.52 -10.05 9.70
N SER A 107 9.01 -8.82 9.74
CA SER A 107 8.52 -8.19 10.98
C SER A 107 7.25 -8.86 11.52
N ARG A 108 6.41 -9.40 10.65
CA ARG A 108 5.22 -10.20 11.03
C ARG A 108 5.62 -11.60 11.50
N ALA A 109 6.56 -12.24 10.81
CA ALA A 109 7.05 -13.57 11.13
C ALA A 109 7.84 -13.62 12.46
N GLY A 110 8.57 -12.58 12.83
CA GLY A 110 9.35 -12.51 14.07
C GLY A 110 8.52 -12.56 15.36
N ASN A 111 7.19 -12.41 15.28
CA ASN A 111 6.27 -12.59 16.41
C ASN A 111 5.59 -13.97 16.43
N ALA A 112 5.81 -14.81 15.43
CA ALA A 112 5.30 -16.17 15.36
C ALA A 112 6.47 -17.16 15.47
N VAL A 113 6.66 -17.73 16.64
CA VAL A 113 7.53 -18.90 16.81
C VAL A 113 6.90 -20.04 15.99
N GLY A 114 7.49 -20.33 14.84
CA GLY A 114 7.05 -21.43 13.96
C GLY A 114 6.56 -20.95 12.59
N THR A 115 7.47 -20.36 11.80
CA THR A 115 7.14 -19.91 10.44
C THR A 115 7.24 -21.06 9.46
N ILE A 116 6.13 -21.69 9.14
CA ILE A 116 5.99 -22.52 7.93
C ILE A 116 5.52 -21.67 6.74
N ALA A 117 5.14 -20.40 6.97
CA ALA A 117 4.56 -19.52 5.96
C ALA A 117 5.52 -19.12 4.82
N SER A 118 6.84 -19.14 5.03
CA SER A 118 7.81 -18.82 3.98
C SER A 118 8.21 -20.03 3.13
N SER A 119 8.05 -21.25 3.65
CA SER A 119 8.41 -22.46 2.90
C SER A 119 7.31 -22.91 1.95
N SER A 120 6.03 -22.75 2.30
CA SER A 120 4.94 -23.13 1.39
C SER A 120 4.70 -22.11 0.26
N ALA A 121 4.81 -20.80 0.55
CA ALA A 121 4.79 -19.79 -0.53
C ALA A 121 6.04 -19.88 -1.41
N SER A 122 7.21 -20.21 -0.84
CA SER A 122 8.46 -20.44 -1.60
C SER A 122 8.41 -21.76 -2.38
N SER A 123 7.74 -22.80 -1.90
CA SER A 123 7.61 -24.06 -2.62
C SER A 123 6.59 -23.98 -3.77
N VAL A 124 5.55 -23.17 -3.64
CA VAL A 124 4.64 -22.83 -4.75
C VAL A 124 5.35 -21.91 -5.76
N ALA A 125 6.18 -20.96 -5.29
CA ALA A 125 6.97 -20.09 -6.15
C ALA A 125 8.14 -20.79 -6.85
N SER A 126 8.67 -21.89 -6.30
CA SER A 126 9.81 -22.63 -6.89
C SER A 126 9.40 -23.62 -7.99
N THR A 127 8.10 -23.89 -8.19
CA THR A 127 7.65 -24.85 -9.21
C THR A 127 7.27 -24.22 -10.55
N SER A 128 7.09 -22.92 -10.66
CA SER A 128 7.07 -22.19 -11.95
C SER A 128 6.99 -20.69 -11.69
N THR A 129 7.94 -19.93 -12.18
CA THR A 129 7.87 -18.47 -12.39
C THR A 129 6.88 -18.12 -13.51
N GLN A 130 5.71 -18.75 -13.57
CA GLN A 130 4.65 -18.34 -14.45
C GLN A 130 3.83 -17.29 -13.71
N ASN A 131 3.83 -16.06 -14.23
CA ASN A 131 2.95 -14.97 -13.79
C ASN A 131 1.50 -15.35 -14.15
N TYR A 132 0.87 -16.19 -13.32
CA TYR A 132 -0.52 -16.55 -13.49
C TYR A 132 -1.38 -15.30 -13.43
N LYS A 133 -2.16 -15.06 -14.51
CA LYS A 133 -3.07 -13.92 -14.57
C LYS A 133 -2.34 -12.56 -14.35
N SER A 134 -1.31 -12.30 -15.14
CA SER A 134 -0.53 -11.04 -15.07
C SER A 134 -1.41 -9.77 -15.12
N HIS A 135 -2.54 -9.84 -15.79
CA HIS A 135 -3.53 -8.75 -15.86
C HIS A 135 -4.26 -8.46 -14.52
N LYS A 136 -4.13 -9.34 -13.51
CA LYS A 136 -4.68 -9.12 -12.16
C LYS A 136 -3.73 -8.32 -11.26
N TYR A 137 -2.48 -8.14 -11.65
CA TYR A 137 -1.49 -7.46 -10.81
C TYR A 137 -1.21 -6.04 -11.32
N PRO A 138 -1.28 -5.02 -10.44
CA PRO A 138 -1.19 -3.62 -10.88
C PRO A 138 0.20 -3.17 -11.30
N ILE A 139 1.28 -3.74 -10.73
CA ILE A 139 2.64 -3.31 -11.04
C ILE A 139 3.18 -4.12 -12.23
N PRO A 140 3.48 -3.46 -13.38
CA PRO A 140 4.00 -4.15 -14.54
C PRO A 140 5.29 -4.93 -14.24
N ASP A 141 5.45 -6.07 -14.90
CA ASP A 141 6.66 -6.89 -14.93
C ASP A 141 7.21 -7.33 -13.56
N SER A 142 6.39 -7.22 -12.52
CA SER A 142 6.75 -7.65 -11.17
C SER A 142 6.32 -9.09 -10.90
N ALA A 143 7.19 -9.84 -10.23
CA ALA A 143 6.84 -11.18 -9.75
C ALA A 143 5.70 -11.11 -8.74
N HIS A 144 4.65 -11.89 -8.96
CA HIS A 144 3.46 -11.91 -8.11
C HIS A 144 2.80 -13.28 -8.12
N ILE A 145 1.91 -13.49 -7.14
CA ILE A 145 1.03 -14.65 -7.09
C ILE A 145 -0.40 -14.12 -7.09
N ALA A 146 -1.23 -14.64 -7.98
CA ALA A 146 -2.67 -14.43 -7.96
C ALA A 146 -3.35 -15.71 -7.44
N VAL A 147 -4.31 -15.54 -6.54
CA VAL A 147 -5.04 -16.64 -5.87
C VAL A 147 -6.53 -16.36 -5.93
N LEU A 148 -7.30 -17.39 -6.19
CA LEU A 148 -8.74 -17.34 -6.09
C LEU A 148 -9.15 -17.65 -4.65
N LEU A 149 -9.88 -16.75 -4.00
CA LEU A 149 -10.41 -16.92 -2.66
C LEU A 149 -11.86 -17.39 -2.73
N LYS A 150 -12.19 -18.46 -2.01
CA LYS A 150 -13.57 -18.91 -1.80
C LYS A 150 -13.95 -18.62 -0.35
N VAL A 151 -14.92 -17.72 -0.16
CA VAL A 151 -15.40 -17.30 1.17
C VAL A 151 -16.81 -17.82 1.35
N TYR A 152 -17.07 -18.55 2.42
CA TYR A 152 -18.28 -19.35 2.63
C TYR A 152 -19.30 -18.73 3.59
N ASP A 153 -19.02 -17.53 4.06
CA ASP A 153 -19.90 -16.79 4.96
C ASP A 153 -20.00 -15.30 4.57
N ASN A 154 -20.83 -14.56 5.26
CA ASN A 154 -21.03 -13.12 5.01
C ASN A 154 -19.79 -12.27 5.33
N SER A 155 -18.66 -12.86 5.70
CA SER A 155 -17.44 -12.12 6.01
C SER A 155 -16.84 -11.45 4.75
N ALA A 156 -17.18 -11.95 3.56
CA ALA A 156 -16.79 -11.34 2.29
C ALA A 156 -17.27 -9.89 2.12
N GLU A 157 -18.38 -9.47 2.76
CA GLU A 157 -18.87 -8.09 2.73
C GLU A 157 -17.84 -7.06 3.22
N SER A 158 -16.90 -7.50 4.06
CA SER A 158 -15.81 -6.66 4.56
C SER A 158 -14.64 -6.51 3.60
N LEU A 159 -14.56 -7.34 2.55
CA LEU A 159 -13.48 -7.37 1.57
C LEU A 159 -13.75 -6.34 0.47
N LYS A 160 -13.10 -5.19 0.60
CA LYS A 160 -13.22 -4.10 -0.38
C LYS A 160 -12.09 -4.16 -1.40
N PRO A 161 -12.31 -3.68 -2.65
CA PRO A 161 -11.23 -3.52 -3.62
C PRO A 161 -10.04 -2.76 -3.04
N ALA A 162 -8.82 -3.19 -3.36
CA ALA A 162 -7.55 -2.65 -2.86
C ALA A 162 -7.36 -2.70 -1.33
N SER A 163 -8.19 -3.46 -0.59
CA SER A 163 -7.95 -3.72 0.84
C SER A 163 -6.95 -4.88 1.02
N SER A 164 -6.09 -4.75 2.02
CA SER A 164 -5.08 -5.75 2.34
C SER A 164 -5.50 -6.58 3.56
N HIS A 165 -5.48 -7.89 3.40
CA HIS A 165 -5.91 -8.82 4.42
C HIS A 165 -4.91 -9.96 4.60
N GLU A 166 -4.94 -10.57 5.76
CA GLU A 166 -4.33 -11.86 6.03
C GLU A 166 -5.44 -12.91 5.97
N PHE A 167 -5.25 -13.92 5.13
CA PHE A 167 -6.17 -15.02 4.93
C PHE A 167 -5.56 -16.31 5.45
N VAL A 168 -6.34 -17.09 6.17
CA VAL A 168 -5.99 -18.44 6.64
C VAL A 168 -6.99 -19.39 6.04
N GLY A 169 -6.52 -20.46 5.42
CA GLY A 169 -7.40 -21.41 4.74
C GLY A 169 -6.68 -22.63 4.22
N VAL A 170 -7.39 -23.36 3.38
CA VAL A 170 -6.92 -24.56 2.71
C VAL A 170 -6.61 -24.23 1.25
N LEU A 171 -5.37 -24.47 0.85
CA LEU A 171 -4.93 -24.24 -0.51
C LEU A 171 -5.20 -25.47 -1.36
N THR A 172 -5.90 -25.25 -2.46
CA THR A 172 -6.16 -26.26 -3.49
C THR A 172 -5.71 -25.73 -4.85
N SER A 173 -5.77 -26.56 -5.86
CA SER A 173 -5.55 -26.17 -7.24
C SER A 173 -6.79 -26.52 -8.03
N GLU A 174 -7.49 -25.54 -8.55
CA GLU A 174 -8.75 -25.73 -9.26
C GLU A 174 -8.66 -25.11 -10.67
N CYS A 175 -9.40 -25.70 -11.59
CA CYS A 175 -9.61 -25.11 -12.91
C CYS A 175 -10.86 -24.24 -12.83
N PRO A 176 -10.77 -22.91 -12.80
CA PRO A 176 -11.96 -22.09 -12.91
C PRO A 176 -12.55 -22.32 -14.29
N HIS A 177 -13.80 -22.75 -14.34
CA HIS A 177 -14.50 -22.94 -15.61
C HIS A 177 -14.63 -21.57 -16.29
N SER A 178 -13.79 -21.33 -17.28
CA SER A 178 -14.06 -20.29 -18.25
C SER A 178 -14.79 -20.94 -19.43
N GLU A 179 -15.84 -20.34 -19.90
CA GLU A 179 -16.51 -20.69 -21.16
C GLU A 179 -15.55 -20.64 -22.37
N PHE A 180 -14.33 -20.16 -22.15
CA PHE A 180 -13.28 -19.90 -23.14
C PHE A 180 -12.04 -20.81 -23.06
N GLY A 181 -12.19 -22.02 -22.52
CA GLY A 181 -11.33 -23.16 -22.92
C GLY A 181 -9.85 -23.12 -22.51
N THR A 182 -9.48 -22.47 -21.41
CA THR A 182 -8.15 -22.68 -20.83
C THR A 182 -8.26 -23.56 -19.61
N ASP A 183 -7.84 -24.83 -19.73
CA ASP A 183 -7.72 -25.79 -18.62
C ASP A 183 -6.58 -25.43 -17.65
N GLU A 184 -6.35 -24.14 -17.41
CA GLU A 184 -5.30 -23.71 -16.50
C GLU A 184 -5.76 -23.82 -15.05
N SER A 185 -5.07 -24.66 -14.31
CA SER A 185 -5.28 -24.81 -12.87
C SER A 185 -4.77 -23.57 -12.13
N VAL A 186 -5.61 -22.97 -11.30
CA VAL A 186 -5.33 -21.77 -10.53
C VAL A 186 -5.24 -22.08 -9.03
N PRO A 187 -4.25 -21.54 -8.31
CA PRO A 187 -4.24 -21.64 -6.85
C PRO A 187 -5.53 -21.09 -6.26
N THR A 188 -6.25 -21.90 -5.50
CA THR A 188 -7.52 -21.55 -4.87
C THR A 188 -7.41 -21.74 -3.37
N LEU A 189 -7.72 -20.68 -2.60
CA LEU A 189 -7.72 -20.72 -1.14
C LEU A 189 -9.15 -20.75 -0.63
N HIS A 190 -9.54 -21.86 0.01
CA HIS A 190 -10.77 -21.95 0.79
C HIS A 190 -10.59 -21.23 2.11
N VAL A 191 -11.16 -20.04 2.20
CA VAL A 191 -10.93 -19.14 3.35
C VAL A 191 -11.73 -19.62 4.56
N VAL A 192 -11.01 -19.84 5.64
CA VAL A 192 -11.55 -20.19 6.95
C VAL A 192 -11.63 -18.96 7.85
N PHE A 193 -10.62 -18.09 7.75
CA PHE A 193 -10.53 -16.89 8.54
C PHE A 193 -9.78 -15.81 7.76
N HIS A 194 -10.19 -14.56 7.93
CA HIS A 194 -9.41 -13.43 7.43
C HIS A 194 -9.47 -12.27 8.42
N ARG A 195 -8.44 -11.42 8.37
CA ARG A 195 -8.40 -10.17 9.10
C ARG A 195 -7.75 -9.08 8.25
N ALA A 196 -8.24 -7.84 8.40
CA ALA A 196 -7.62 -6.70 7.77
C ALA A 196 -6.21 -6.47 8.33
N LEU A 197 -5.25 -6.21 7.46
CA LEU A 197 -3.94 -5.73 7.86
C LEU A 197 -4.01 -4.25 8.26
N PRO A 198 -3.18 -3.81 9.21
CA PRO A 198 -3.09 -2.39 9.53
C PRO A 198 -2.60 -1.60 8.31
N LYS A 199 -2.98 -0.33 8.16
CA LYS A 199 -2.50 0.55 7.09
C LYS A 199 -0.96 0.58 6.99
N THR A 200 -0.28 0.43 8.10
CA THR A 200 1.19 0.37 8.20
C THR A 200 1.79 -0.97 7.80
N MET A 201 0.98 -1.95 7.38
CA MET A 201 1.35 -3.32 7.03
C MET A 201 2.02 -4.12 8.15
N VAL A 202 2.50 -3.48 9.18
CA VAL A 202 3.13 -4.09 10.37
C VAL A 202 2.49 -3.55 11.63
N PRO A 203 2.39 -4.36 12.70
CA PRO A 203 1.88 -3.87 13.97
C PRO A 203 2.83 -2.84 14.58
N VAL A 204 2.26 -1.80 15.17
CA VAL A 204 3.03 -0.79 15.91
C VAL A 204 3.53 -1.40 17.21
N ARG A 205 4.85 -1.39 17.42
CA ARG A 205 5.43 -1.82 18.68
C ARG A 205 5.27 -0.72 19.72
N THR A 206 4.72 -1.04 20.88
CA THR A 206 4.45 -0.09 21.96
C THR A 206 5.67 0.19 22.84
N ASN A 207 6.75 -0.54 22.66
CA ASN A 207 7.93 -0.45 23.50
C ASN A 207 8.81 0.73 23.07
N VAL A 208 8.58 1.84 23.73
CA VAL A 208 9.51 2.92 24.10
C VAL A 208 10.32 3.58 22.97
N THR A 209 9.89 4.77 22.61
CA THR A 209 10.88 5.82 22.33
C THR A 209 10.30 7.16 22.80
N GLU A 210 10.83 7.72 23.85
CA GLU A 210 10.50 9.05 24.31
C GLU A 210 10.85 10.08 23.21
N GLY A 211 10.13 11.19 23.14
CA GLY A 211 10.23 12.18 22.06
C GLY A 211 11.65 12.65 21.71
N GLN A 212 12.57 12.71 22.68
CA GLN A 212 13.97 13.07 22.43
C GLN A 212 14.71 12.05 21.57
N ILE A 213 14.49 10.75 21.80
CA ILE A 213 15.11 9.69 20.99
C ILE A 213 14.51 9.69 19.58
N ALA A 214 13.20 9.95 19.44
CA ALA A 214 12.54 10.08 18.16
C ALA A 214 13.12 11.20 17.30
N SER A 215 13.41 12.37 17.89
CA SER A 215 14.05 13.48 17.19
C SER A 215 15.46 13.13 16.70
N ILE A 216 16.25 12.40 17.50
CA ILE A 216 17.61 11.98 17.11
C ILE A 216 17.52 10.98 15.92
N VAL A 217 16.62 9.99 16.00
CA VAL A 217 16.42 9.01 14.91
C VAL A 217 15.93 9.70 13.65
N ARG A 218 15.04 10.69 13.78
CA ARG A 218 14.54 11.51 12.67
C ARG A 218 15.66 12.28 11.96
N ASP A 219 16.47 12.97 12.73
CA ASP A 219 17.61 13.75 12.17
C ASP A 219 18.66 12.86 11.53
N ASP A 220 18.89 11.68 12.10
CA ASP A 220 19.77 10.66 11.55
C ASP A 220 19.23 10.10 10.22
N LEU A 221 17.91 9.81 10.12
CA LEU A 221 17.25 9.36 8.90
C LEU A 221 17.36 10.43 7.79
N ILE A 222 17.04 11.70 8.12
CA ILE A 222 17.13 12.82 7.16
C ILE A 222 18.58 12.97 6.67
N SER A 223 19.56 12.92 7.58
CA SER A 223 20.97 13.05 7.23
C SER A 223 21.46 11.92 6.33
N TRP A 224 21.06 10.69 6.64
CA TRP A 224 21.40 9.53 5.83
C TRP A 224 20.76 9.60 4.44
N ALA A 225 19.46 9.90 4.35
CA ALA A 225 18.76 10.00 3.08
C ALA A 225 19.33 11.14 2.22
N ALA A 226 19.66 12.27 2.82
CA ALA A 226 20.31 13.39 2.14
C ALA A 226 21.66 12.98 1.54
N SER A 227 22.55 12.37 2.34
CA SER A 227 23.92 12.03 1.92
C SER A 227 23.97 10.88 0.91
N GLU A 228 23.11 9.86 1.06
CA GLU A 228 23.18 8.65 0.24
C GLU A 228 22.28 8.68 -0.99
N ALA A 229 21.22 9.52 -0.99
CA ALA A 229 20.22 9.47 -2.04
C ALA A 229 19.87 10.81 -2.70
N LEU A 230 20.26 11.94 -2.10
CA LEU A 230 19.85 13.28 -2.55
C LEU A 230 21.01 14.26 -2.68
N GLY A 231 22.26 13.77 -2.84
CA GLY A 231 23.43 14.60 -3.07
C GLY A 231 23.72 15.63 -1.98
N GLY A 232 23.34 15.34 -0.73
CA GLY A 232 23.55 16.21 0.43
C GLY A 232 22.36 17.11 0.80
N ASP A 233 21.30 17.17 0.00
CA ASP A 233 20.15 18.06 0.25
C ASP A 233 19.24 17.57 1.40
N ARG A 234 19.48 18.13 2.60
CA ARG A 234 18.71 17.83 3.81
C ARG A 234 17.27 18.33 3.73
N ASP A 235 17.03 19.49 3.10
CA ASP A 235 15.67 20.02 2.98
C ASP A 235 14.83 19.13 2.07
N ALA A 236 15.38 18.67 0.94
CA ALA A 236 14.68 17.70 0.07
C ALA A 236 14.39 16.39 0.80
N ALA A 237 15.34 15.88 1.61
CA ALA A 237 15.14 14.69 2.43
C ALA A 237 14.01 14.88 3.46
N GLU A 238 13.95 16.05 4.10
CA GLU A 238 12.88 16.38 5.05
C GLU A 238 11.51 16.46 4.35
N TRP A 239 11.41 17.13 3.19
CA TRP A 239 10.18 17.17 2.40
C TRP A 239 9.69 15.78 1.98
N ILE A 240 10.60 14.90 1.55
CA ILE A 240 10.28 13.51 1.20
C ILE A 240 9.75 12.75 2.43
N LEU A 241 10.43 12.85 3.57
CA LEU A 241 9.97 12.21 4.81
C LEU A 241 8.55 12.66 5.15
N LEU A 242 8.28 13.98 5.15
CA LEU A 242 6.98 14.53 5.49
C LEU A 242 5.90 14.09 4.48
N SER A 243 6.23 14.06 3.18
CA SER A 243 5.32 13.52 2.16
C SER A 243 4.99 12.05 2.43
N CYS A 244 6.00 11.21 2.76
CA CYS A 244 5.80 9.80 3.09
C CYS A 244 4.91 9.56 4.32
N LEU A 245 4.91 10.49 5.27
CA LEU A 245 4.08 10.41 6.49
C LEU A 245 2.65 10.91 6.27
N SER A 246 2.40 11.69 5.20
CA SER A 246 1.10 12.25 4.93
C SER A 246 0.08 11.16 4.55
N SER A 247 -1.18 11.38 4.85
CA SER A 247 -2.30 10.49 4.53
C SER A 247 -3.60 11.28 4.38
N VAL A 248 -4.65 10.63 3.90
CA VAL A 248 -6.00 11.22 3.89
C VAL A 248 -6.49 11.35 5.33
N GLU A 249 -6.60 12.57 5.81
CA GLU A 249 -7.11 12.87 7.16
C GLU A 249 -8.60 13.13 7.18
N SER A 250 -9.07 13.85 6.18
CA SER A 250 -10.49 14.18 6.02
C SER A 250 -10.84 14.31 4.54
N ARG A 251 -12.07 13.96 4.22
CA ARG A 251 -12.63 14.16 2.88
C ARG A 251 -13.59 15.35 2.82
N ASN A 252 -14.07 15.80 3.98
CA ASN A 252 -14.91 16.99 4.11
C ASN A 252 -14.62 17.71 5.44
N PRO A 253 -13.91 18.85 5.44
CA PRO A 253 -13.19 19.43 4.31
C PRO A 253 -12.05 18.53 3.82
N PRO A 254 -11.61 18.65 2.53
CA PRO A 254 -10.57 17.79 1.99
C PRO A 254 -9.20 18.13 2.60
N LEU A 255 -8.59 17.12 3.26
CA LEU A 255 -7.23 17.14 3.76
C LEU A 255 -6.52 15.89 3.24
N PHE A 256 -5.90 16.03 2.07
CA PHE A 256 -5.31 14.94 1.31
C PHE A 256 -3.81 14.80 1.52
N PRO A 257 -3.21 13.65 1.14
CA PRO A 257 -1.78 13.45 1.23
C PRO A 257 -1.01 14.50 0.45
N MET A 258 0.14 14.87 0.96
CA MET A 258 1.04 15.83 0.32
C MET A 258 1.88 15.12 -0.74
N SER A 259 1.48 15.21 -2.01
CA SER A 259 2.31 14.82 -3.15
C SER A 259 3.30 15.94 -3.47
N ILE A 260 4.54 15.59 -3.84
CA ILE A 260 5.62 16.54 -4.11
C ILE A 260 6.29 16.28 -5.46
N THR A 261 6.84 17.33 -6.06
CA THR A 261 7.71 17.22 -7.24
C THR A 261 9.12 17.66 -6.87
N LEU A 262 10.09 16.75 -6.99
CA LEU A 262 11.52 17.07 -6.95
C LEU A 262 11.95 17.56 -8.32
N SER A 263 12.19 18.85 -8.45
CA SER A 263 12.57 19.50 -9.71
C SER A 263 14.07 19.72 -9.81
N GLY A 264 14.57 19.80 -11.05
CA GLY A 264 16.00 19.96 -11.29
C GLY A 264 16.83 18.72 -10.97
N PHE A 265 16.22 17.56 -10.96
CA PHE A 265 16.91 16.29 -10.79
C PHE A 265 17.62 15.93 -12.11
N PRO A 266 18.94 15.75 -12.15
CA PRO A 266 19.67 15.53 -13.39
C PRO A 266 19.20 14.23 -14.06
N ARG A 267 19.20 14.20 -15.41
CA ARG A 267 18.90 12.97 -16.15
C ARG A 267 20.01 11.94 -15.91
N PRO A 268 19.63 10.64 -15.79
CA PRO A 268 20.63 9.58 -15.71
C PRO A 268 21.42 9.48 -17.03
N SER A 269 22.69 9.11 -16.94
CA SER A 269 23.52 8.81 -18.15
C SER A 269 23.11 7.50 -18.82
N ASP A 270 22.50 6.59 -18.08
CA ASP A 270 22.01 5.29 -18.50
C ASP A 270 20.62 5.06 -17.90
N GLU A 271 20.03 3.88 -18.06
CA GLU A 271 18.75 3.50 -17.42
C GLU A 271 18.86 3.32 -15.89
N ASN A 272 19.57 4.23 -15.23
CA ASN A 272 19.81 4.15 -13.80
C ASN A 272 18.59 4.62 -13.01
N ILE A 273 18.30 3.87 -11.97
CA ILE A 273 17.21 4.17 -11.03
C ILE A 273 17.72 5.21 -10.01
N PRO A 274 16.94 6.25 -9.70
CA PRO A 274 17.29 7.19 -8.64
C PRO A 274 17.52 6.50 -7.28
N SER A 275 18.63 6.82 -6.62
CA SER A 275 19.01 6.21 -5.33
C SER A 275 17.92 6.36 -4.27
N ILE A 276 17.16 7.45 -4.32
CA ILE A 276 16.05 7.69 -3.39
C ILE A 276 14.95 6.63 -3.51
N SER A 277 14.74 6.03 -4.68
CA SER A 277 13.76 4.97 -4.85
C SER A 277 14.15 3.71 -4.07
N PHE A 278 15.44 3.35 -4.08
CA PHE A 278 15.95 2.25 -3.26
C PHE A 278 15.79 2.53 -1.76
N ALA A 279 16.14 3.76 -1.33
CA ALA A 279 15.98 4.18 0.06
C ALA A 279 14.52 4.06 0.52
N LEU A 280 13.57 4.55 -0.29
CA LEU A 280 12.14 4.49 0.03
C LEU A 280 11.63 3.03 0.06
N SER A 281 12.04 2.18 -0.86
CA SER A 281 11.65 0.75 -0.88
C SER A 281 12.11 -0.01 0.36
N GLU A 282 13.25 0.38 0.95
CA GLU A 282 13.74 -0.25 2.18
C GLU A 282 13.16 0.33 3.46
N MET A 283 12.65 1.57 3.42
CA MET A 283 12.10 2.25 4.60
C MET A 283 10.58 2.17 4.69
N LEU A 284 9.87 2.26 3.55
CA LEU A 284 8.42 2.33 3.53
C LEU A 284 7.77 0.94 3.49
N PRO A 285 6.63 0.76 4.16
CA PRO A 285 5.86 -0.49 4.06
C PRO A 285 5.34 -0.77 2.66
N LEU A 286 4.90 0.27 1.95
CA LEU A 286 4.31 0.22 0.62
C LEU A 286 4.94 1.29 -0.27
N HIS A 287 5.76 0.85 -1.21
CA HIS A 287 6.41 1.73 -2.17
C HIS A 287 6.76 0.99 -3.45
N PHE A 288 6.62 1.67 -4.59
CA PHE A 288 7.21 1.24 -5.83
C PHE A 288 7.58 2.42 -6.73
N LEU A 289 8.50 2.17 -7.66
CA LEU A 289 8.93 3.11 -8.67
C LEU A 289 8.09 2.91 -9.94
N LEU A 290 7.58 4.01 -10.50
CA LEU A 290 6.87 4.04 -11.76
C LEU A 290 7.64 4.94 -12.74
N PRO A 291 8.50 4.38 -13.59
CA PRO A 291 9.13 5.15 -14.66
C PRO A 291 8.08 5.47 -15.73
N LEU A 292 7.73 6.75 -15.87
CA LEU A 292 6.83 7.18 -16.92
C LEU A 292 7.57 7.19 -18.27
N THR A 293 7.02 6.43 -19.21
CA THR A 293 7.39 6.45 -20.61
C THR A 293 6.13 6.68 -21.46
N LEU A 294 6.31 7.14 -22.67
CA LEU A 294 5.21 7.30 -23.59
C LEU A 294 4.51 5.97 -23.91
N GLU A 295 5.30 4.90 -24.06
CA GLU A 295 4.82 3.53 -24.24
C GLU A 295 3.94 3.08 -23.07
N LEU A 296 4.45 3.21 -21.81
CA LEU A 296 3.70 2.85 -20.62
C LEU A 296 2.35 3.60 -20.54
N LEU A 297 2.36 4.91 -20.86
CA LEU A 297 1.15 5.73 -20.84
C LEU A 297 0.14 5.28 -21.90
N ASN A 298 0.59 4.94 -23.11
CA ASN A 298 -0.32 4.61 -24.21
C ASN A 298 -0.78 3.13 -24.17
N GLU A 299 0.02 2.21 -23.65
CA GLU A 299 -0.29 0.77 -23.71
C GLU A 299 -0.93 0.23 -22.44
N ARG A 300 -0.46 0.64 -21.26
CA ARG A 300 -0.94 0.10 -19.97
C ARG A 300 -2.15 0.87 -19.44
N SER A 301 -3.01 0.20 -18.71
CA SER A 301 -4.14 0.83 -18.03
C SER A 301 -3.75 1.24 -16.61
N PHE A 302 -4.03 2.50 -16.24
CA PHE A 302 -3.83 2.97 -14.86
C PHE A 302 -5.08 2.77 -14.01
N LEU A 303 -6.23 2.69 -14.66
CA LEU A 303 -7.51 2.40 -14.03
C LEU A 303 -7.85 0.91 -14.17
N PRO A 304 -8.46 0.29 -13.15
CA PRO A 304 -9.05 -1.03 -13.30
C PRO A 304 -10.17 -1.01 -14.32
N GLU A 305 -10.15 -1.95 -15.26
CA GLU A 305 -11.13 -2.02 -16.34
C GLU A 305 -11.62 -3.44 -16.58
N SER A 306 -12.91 -3.60 -16.84
CA SER A 306 -13.48 -4.89 -17.22
C SER A 306 -13.28 -5.10 -18.71
N LYS A 307 -12.62 -6.22 -19.07
CA LYS A 307 -12.40 -6.68 -20.43
C LYS A 307 -12.73 -8.17 -20.50
N ASP A 308 -13.42 -8.58 -21.54
CA ASP A 308 -13.74 -9.99 -21.79
C ASP A 308 -14.35 -10.68 -20.54
N GLU A 309 -15.30 -9.98 -19.90
CA GLU A 309 -15.99 -10.43 -18.67
C GLU A 309 -15.07 -10.61 -17.44
N ASP A 310 -13.83 -10.16 -17.53
CA ASP A 310 -12.84 -10.20 -16.45
C ASP A 310 -12.38 -8.80 -16.05
N LEU A 311 -12.01 -8.61 -14.78
CA LEU A 311 -11.45 -7.35 -14.29
C LEU A 311 -9.93 -7.36 -14.42
N HIS A 312 -9.40 -6.47 -15.23
CA HIS A 312 -7.98 -6.20 -15.37
C HIS A 312 -7.56 -5.14 -14.36
N ALA A 313 -6.49 -5.39 -13.63
CA ALA A 313 -5.95 -4.42 -12.69
C ALA A 313 -5.36 -3.20 -13.40
N GLY A 314 -5.55 -2.03 -12.80
CA GLY A 314 -4.86 -0.81 -13.21
C GLY A 314 -3.67 -0.50 -12.31
N ILE A 315 -2.66 0.21 -12.82
CA ILE A 315 -1.43 0.55 -12.06
C ILE A 315 -1.74 1.29 -10.76
N LEU A 316 -2.82 2.07 -10.70
CA LEU A 316 -3.25 2.81 -9.51
C LEU A 316 -4.11 1.96 -8.54
N GLN A 317 -4.40 0.70 -8.87
CA GLN A 317 -5.13 -0.21 -8.00
C GLN A 317 -4.22 -0.82 -6.93
N VAL A 318 -3.74 0.01 -6.05
CA VAL A 318 -2.79 -0.37 -4.99
C VAL A 318 -3.40 -0.14 -3.61
N PRO A 319 -2.85 -0.77 -2.56
CA PRO A 319 -3.33 -0.58 -1.20
C PRO A 319 -3.30 0.89 -0.78
N ILE A 320 -4.17 1.25 0.15
CA ILE A 320 -4.14 2.56 0.82
C ILE A 320 -2.79 2.79 1.51
N ASP A 321 -2.37 4.05 1.60
CA ASP A 321 -1.08 4.48 2.16
C ASP A 321 0.15 4.13 1.28
N THR A 322 -0.05 3.74 0.02
CA THR A 322 1.04 3.50 -0.93
C THR A 322 1.69 4.81 -1.37
N THR A 323 3.03 4.81 -1.39
CA THR A 323 3.84 5.88 -1.97
C THR A 323 4.34 5.44 -3.34
N ILE A 324 4.04 6.21 -4.38
CA ILE A 324 4.51 5.94 -5.75
C ILE A 324 5.55 6.99 -6.11
N THR A 325 6.77 6.54 -6.40
CA THR A 325 7.79 7.42 -6.98
C THR A 325 7.67 7.39 -8.50
N ILE A 326 7.42 8.54 -9.11
CA ILE A 326 7.32 8.70 -10.55
C ILE A 326 8.59 9.35 -11.08
N THR A 327 9.20 8.79 -12.13
CA THR A 327 10.31 9.44 -12.85
C THR A 327 9.88 9.79 -14.26
N GLU A 328 10.18 11.00 -14.68
CA GLU A 328 9.90 11.51 -16.04
C GLU A 328 11.11 11.46 -16.98
N SER A 329 12.26 10.96 -16.49
CA SER A 329 13.51 10.91 -17.26
C SER A 329 13.43 10.01 -18.51
N GLY A 330 12.53 9.03 -18.52
CA GLY A 330 12.26 8.14 -19.66
C GLY A 330 11.31 8.71 -20.72
N MET A 331 10.81 9.93 -20.52
CA MET A 331 9.91 10.54 -21.50
C MET A 331 10.66 10.97 -22.75
N THR A 332 10.18 10.50 -23.90
CA THR A 332 10.69 10.82 -25.24
C THR A 332 9.69 11.69 -26.00
N GLU A 333 10.14 12.32 -27.08
CA GLU A 333 9.24 13.03 -27.98
C GLU A 333 8.29 12.05 -28.67
N GLY A 334 6.99 12.40 -28.73
CA GLY A 334 5.96 11.57 -29.35
C GLY A 334 4.56 12.09 -29.08
N CYS A 335 3.55 11.30 -29.42
CA CYS A 335 2.15 11.65 -29.23
C CYS A 335 1.52 10.82 -28.12
N LEU A 336 0.78 11.48 -27.25
CA LEU A 336 -0.11 10.81 -26.30
C LEU A 336 -1.38 10.39 -27.03
N GLU A 337 -1.72 9.13 -26.94
CA GLU A 337 -2.98 8.56 -27.40
C GLU A 337 -4.10 8.83 -26.40
N GLU A 338 -5.34 8.48 -26.76
CA GLU A 338 -6.51 8.66 -25.90
C GLU A 338 -6.33 7.99 -24.53
N LYS A 339 -5.79 6.77 -24.53
CA LYS A 339 -5.48 6.00 -23.30
C LYS A 339 -4.43 6.71 -22.44
N GLY A 340 -3.40 7.27 -23.06
CA GLY A 340 -2.37 8.03 -22.34
C GLY A 340 -2.93 9.27 -21.67
N LEU A 341 -3.81 10.00 -22.36
CA LEU A 341 -4.51 11.15 -21.78
C LEU A 341 -5.42 10.76 -20.62
N GLU A 342 -6.09 9.63 -20.74
CA GLU A 342 -6.94 9.08 -19.68
C GLU A 342 -6.13 8.69 -18.46
N ASN A 343 -5.00 8.04 -18.64
CA ASN A 343 -4.09 7.66 -17.56
C ASN A 343 -3.55 8.89 -16.80
N ILE A 344 -3.19 9.95 -17.49
CA ILE A 344 -2.79 11.22 -16.85
C ILE A 344 -3.95 11.82 -16.06
N ARG A 345 -5.18 11.81 -16.61
CA ARG A 345 -6.37 12.28 -15.88
C ARG A 345 -6.62 11.44 -14.62
N ALA A 346 -6.41 10.13 -14.68
CA ALA A 346 -6.54 9.23 -13.52
C ALA A 346 -5.58 9.61 -12.41
N ILE A 347 -4.30 9.88 -12.71
CA ILE A 347 -3.34 10.34 -11.70
C ILE A 347 -3.79 11.68 -11.11
N HIS A 348 -4.23 12.63 -11.94
CA HIS A 348 -4.72 13.93 -11.47
C HIS A 348 -5.92 13.79 -10.53
N GLU A 349 -6.86 12.88 -10.85
CA GLU A 349 -8.01 12.62 -9.99
C GLU A 349 -7.58 12.03 -8.64
N VAL A 350 -6.65 11.07 -8.65
CA VAL A 350 -6.10 10.55 -7.39
C VAL A 350 -5.41 11.64 -6.58
N VAL A 351 -4.61 12.50 -7.20
CA VAL A 351 -3.94 13.62 -6.50
C VAL A 351 -4.96 14.59 -5.90
N LYS A 352 -6.03 14.93 -6.63
CA LYS A 352 -6.99 15.99 -6.25
C LYS A 352 -8.15 15.50 -5.38
N ALA A 353 -8.60 14.26 -5.57
CA ALA A 353 -9.82 13.74 -4.93
C ALA A 353 -9.58 12.47 -4.10
N GLN A 354 -8.42 11.83 -4.24
CA GLN A 354 -8.10 10.56 -3.60
C GLN A 354 -9.19 9.52 -3.82
N THR A 355 -9.63 9.41 -5.10
CA THR A 355 -10.57 8.41 -5.57
C THR A 355 -10.02 7.73 -6.81
N LEU A 356 -10.33 6.44 -6.97
CA LEU A 356 -9.96 5.63 -8.12
C LEU A 356 -11.22 5.11 -8.79
N GLN A 357 -11.34 5.36 -10.09
CA GLN A 357 -12.46 4.87 -10.88
C GLN A 357 -12.20 3.46 -11.37
N TYR A 358 -13.24 2.63 -11.31
CA TYR A 358 -13.30 1.29 -11.89
C TYR A 358 -14.25 1.32 -13.06
N LYS A 359 -13.79 0.89 -14.22
CA LYS A 359 -14.53 0.94 -15.47
C LYS A 359 -15.15 -0.42 -15.79
N PHE A 360 -16.45 -0.39 -16.02
CA PHE A 360 -17.23 -1.52 -16.51
C PHE A 360 -17.91 -1.11 -17.83
N PRO A 361 -18.34 -2.05 -18.68
CA PRO A 361 -18.91 -1.72 -20.00
C PRO A 361 -20.08 -0.73 -19.98
N PHE A 362 -20.88 -0.73 -18.90
CA PHE A 362 -22.09 0.11 -18.80
C PHE A 362 -22.13 0.97 -17.53
N SER A 363 -21.08 0.95 -16.70
CA SER A 363 -21.05 1.66 -15.43
C SER A 363 -19.63 1.98 -14.99
N GLN A 364 -19.52 2.99 -14.13
CA GLN A 364 -18.27 3.35 -13.47
C GLN A 364 -18.51 3.47 -11.97
N TYR A 365 -17.59 2.95 -11.17
CA TYR A 365 -17.63 3.07 -9.73
C TYR A 365 -16.37 3.75 -9.23
N SER A 366 -16.52 4.69 -8.31
CA SER A 366 -15.39 5.39 -7.72
C SER A 366 -15.18 4.91 -6.28
N PHE A 367 -13.99 4.44 -6.00
CA PHE A 367 -13.61 3.98 -4.67
C PHE A 367 -12.61 4.93 -4.02
N PRO A 368 -12.73 5.18 -2.71
CA PRO A 368 -11.77 6.00 -1.99
C PRO A 368 -10.39 5.31 -1.94
N THR A 369 -9.34 6.09 -2.15
CA THR A 369 -7.95 5.63 -2.03
C THR A 369 -7.14 6.57 -1.14
N ASP A 370 -5.89 6.22 -0.86
CA ASP A 370 -4.91 7.04 -0.14
C ASP A 370 -3.53 6.76 -0.75
N ILE A 371 -3.24 7.47 -1.84
CA ILE A 371 -2.00 7.32 -2.60
C ILE A 371 -1.29 8.65 -2.66
N LYS A 372 0.01 8.64 -2.43
CA LYS A 372 0.87 9.81 -2.53
C LYS A 372 1.92 9.64 -3.61
N PHE A 373 2.25 10.74 -4.26
CA PHE A 373 3.19 10.75 -5.37
C PHE A 373 4.43 11.57 -5.01
N ILE A 374 5.60 11.02 -5.32
CA ILE A 374 6.87 11.72 -5.33
C ILE A 374 7.34 11.73 -6.78
N THR A 375 7.18 12.85 -7.45
CA THR A 375 7.56 13.00 -8.87
C THR A 375 8.97 13.52 -8.97
N ILE A 376 9.79 12.90 -9.78
CA ILE A 376 11.19 13.27 -10.06
C ILE A 376 11.26 13.75 -11.50
N THR A 377 11.67 15.01 -11.69
CA THR A 377 11.79 15.62 -13.02
C THR A 377 13.09 16.41 -13.16
N ASP A 378 13.65 16.43 -14.35
CA ASP A 378 14.81 17.27 -14.70
C ASP A 378 14.42 18.73 -14.97
N GLY A 379 13.13 18.96 -15.29
CA GLY A 379 12.57 20.28 -15.50
C GLY A 379 12.32 21.06 -14.20
N LYS A 380 11.92 22.32 -14.36
CA LYS A 380 11.45 23.14 -13.23
C LYS A 380 10.11 22.70 -12.68
N LYS A 381 9.32 22.00 -13.48
CA LYS A 381 7.99 21.46 -13.17
C LYS A 381 7.85 20.09 -13.81
N SER A 382 6.99 19.23 -13.24
CA SER A 382 6.58 18.00 -13.89
C SER A 382 5.90 18.29 -15.24
N LEU A 383 6.07 17.39 -16.19
CA LEU A 383 5.45 17.48 -17.51
C LEU A 383 3.92 17.30 -17.45
N PHE A 384 3.47 16.43 -16.56
CA PHE A 384 2.07 16.01 -16.50
C PHE A 384 1.41 16.20 -15.14
N LEU A 385 2.19 16.31 -14.06
CA LEU A 385 1.65 16.24 -12.70
C LEU A 385 1.76 17.59 -12.00
N ASP A 386 0.62 18.13 -11.61
CA ASP A 386 0.55 19.27 -10.70
C ASP A 386 0.37 18.77 -9.27
N SER A 387 1.50 18.57 -8.57
CA SER A 387 1.51 18.14 -7.16
C SER A 387 1.22 19.28 -6.16
N GLY A 388 1.13 20.52 -6.64
CA GLY A 388 0.97 21.69 -5.78
C GLY A 388 2.21 22.07 -4.94
N VAL A 389 3.17 21.16 -4.76
CA VAL A 389 4.42 21.40 -4.00
C VAL A 389 5.63 21.00 -4.84
N ILE A 390 6.38 22.00 -5.28
CA ILE A 390 7.64 21.81 -6.01
C ILE A 390 8.79 22.06 -5.05
N VAL A 391 9.72 21.10 -4.98
CA VAL A 391 10.93 21.15 -4.17
C VAL A 391 12.14 21.11 -5.11
N PRO A 392 12.76 22.26 -5.43
CA PRO A 392 13.96 22.28 -6.25
C PRO A 392 15.12 21.62 -5.51
N LEU A 393 15.75 20.64 -6.14
CA LEU A 393 16.87 19.90 -5.58
C LEU A 393 18.15 20.76 -5.61
N GLN A 394 18.91 20.76 -4.53
CA GLN A 394 20.25 21.33 -4.42
C GLN A 394 21.23 20.21 -4.09
N PHE A 395 22.17 19.92 -4.97
CA PHE A 395 23.13 18.82 -4.81
C PHE A 395 24.54 19.25 -5.19
N GLU A 396 25.53 18.62 -4.55
CA GLU A 396 26.94 18.91 -4.80
C GLU A 396 27.56 17.99 -5.88
N GLY A 397 26.98 16.79 -6.09
CA GLY A 397 27.47 15.82 -7.07
C GLY A 397 26.37 14.99 -7.69
N ALA A 398 26.23 15.05 -9.01
CA ALA A 398 25.17 14.33 -9.74
C ALA A 398 25.29 12.80 -9.64
N SER A 399 26.52 12.26 -9.49
CA SER A 399 26.76 10.82 -9.35
C SER A 399 26.12 10.20 -8.10
N ASP A 400 25.94 11.01 -7.05
CA ASP A 400 25.38 10.54 -5.79
C ASP A 400 23.85 10.34 -5.82
N LEU A 401 23.20 10.83 -6.86
CA LEU A 401 21.75 10.70 -7.06
C LEU A 401 21.34 9.37 -7.71
N TYR A 402 22.28 8.65 -8.31
CA TYR A 402 22.07 7.42 -9.06
C TYR A 402 22.97 6.26 -8.60
N LYS A 403 23.29 6.21 -7.31
CA LYS A 403 24.00 5.07 -6.71
C LYS A 403 23.15 3.81 -6.85
N GLY A 404 23.73 2.74 -7.38
CA GLY A 404 23.09 1.43 -7.36
C GLY A 404 22.87 0.94 -5.92
N LYS A 405 21.91 0.04 -5.73
CA LYS A 405 21.58 -0.50 -4.40
C LYS A 405 22.81 -1.06 -3.66
N ASP A 406 23.74 -1.69 -4.39
CA ASP A 406 24.95 -2.30 -3.84
C ASP A 406 26.05 -1.27 -3.50
N THR A 407 26.00 -0.08 -4.08
CA THR A 407 26.98 1.00 -3.84
C THR A 407 26.57 1.98 -2.77
N MET A 408 25.27 1.98 -2.38
CA MET A 408 24.77 2.80 -1.29
C MET A 408 25.32 2.31 0.07
N LYS A 409 25.67 3.25 0.93
CA LYS A 409 26.07 2.96 2.31
C LYS A 409 24.83 2.80 3.18
N TRP A 410 24.37 1.57 3.32
CA TRP A 410 23.19 1.26 4.13
C TRP A 410 23.47 1.44 5.62
N PRO A 411 22.47 1.90 6.40
CA PRO A 411 22.55 1.92 7.86
C PRO A 411 22.72 0.49 8.41
N SER A 412 23.24 0.37 9.61
CA SER A 412 23.22 -0.91 10.29
C SER A 412 21.78 -1.45 10.41
N PRO A 413 21.57 -2.77 10.49
CA PRO A 413 20.23 -3.34 10.64
C PRO A 413 19.42 -2.74 11.80
N GLN A 414 20.08 -2.37 12.89
CA GLN A 414 19.46 -1.74 14.06
C GLN A 414 18.99 -0.32 13.74
N ARG A 415 19.83 0.49 13.06
CA ARG A 415 19.46 1.85 12.63
C ARG A 415 18.33 1.82 11.61
N LEU A 416 18.40 0.91 10.64
CA LEU A 416 17.35 0.76 9.63
C LEU A 416 16.02 0.33 10.27
N SER A 417 16.07 -0.56 11.27
CA SER A 417 14.89 -0.93 12.06
C SER A 417 14.31 0.26 12.82
N ALA A 418 15.16 1.12 13.40
CA ALA A 418 14.73 2.33 14.08
C ALA A 418 14.07 3.34 13.12
N PHE A 419 14.59 3.50 11.91
CA PHE A 419 13.99 4.35 10.86
C PHE A 419 12.60 3.85 10.46
N ARG A 420 12.44 2.54 10.21
CA ARG A 420 11.17 1.91 9.90
C ARG A 420 10.15 2.06 11.03
N GLU A 421 10.60 1.85 12.27
CA GLU A 421 9.74 2.01 13.45
C GLU A 421 9.29 3.47 13.61
N LEU A 422 10.18 4.45 13.42
CA LEU A 422 9.83 5.87 13.45
C LEU A 422 8.73 6.18 12.43
N ILE A 423 8.89 5.74 11.17
CA ILE A 423 7.92 5.99 10.11
C ILE A 423 6.56 5.34 10.44
N VAL A 424 6.56 4.08 10.86
CA VAL A 424 5.34 3.35 11.21
C VAL A 424 4.61 4.03 12.38
N ARG A 425 5.34 4.43 13.42
CA ARG A 425 4.76 5.12 14.57
C ARG A 425 4.26 6.51 14.21
N ALA A 426 5.05 7.29 13.45
CA ALA A 426 4.65 8.62 13.02
C ALA A 426 3.33 8.60 12.23
N LYS A 427 3.13 7.62 11.34
CA LYS A 427 1.87 7.44 10.59
C LYS A 427 0.66 7.12 11.48
N THR A 428 0.85 6.63 12.67
CA THR A 428 -0.23 6.32 13.63
C THR A 428 -0.40 7.40 14.70
N THR A 429 0.55 8.33 14.80
CA THR A 429 0.50 9.44 15.75
C THR A 429 -0.58 10.45 15.31
N LYS A 430 -1.45 10.82 16.25
CA LYS A 430 -2.43 11.88 16.03
C LYS A 430 -1.90 13.16 16.66
N ALA A 431 -1.75 14.20 15.85
CA ALA A 431 -1.34 15.52 16.32
C ALA A 431 -2.55 16.46 16.39
N THR A 432 -2.82 17.01 17.56
CA THR A 432 -3.85 18.02 17.80
C THR A 432 -3.20 19.38 18.02
N MET A 433 -3.94 20.46 17.76
CA MET A 433 -3.43 21.81 17.95
C MET A 433 -3.38 22.17 19.43
N GLU A 434 -2.28 22.77 19.88
CA GLU A 434 -2.15 23.34 21.22
C GLU A 434 -3.11 24.52 21.43
N GLU A 435 -3.60 24.67 22.64
CA GLU A 435 -4.52 25.76 22.99
C GLU A 435 -3.87 27.12 22.76
N GLY A 436 -4.59 28.05 22.12
CA GLY A 436 -4.08 29.40 21.77
C GLY A 436 -3.23 29.48 20.49
N LEU A 437 -2.70 28.35 19.97
CA LEU A 437 -1.91 28.38 18.76
C LEU A 437 -2.73 28.79 17.53
N SER A 438 -4.02 28.42 17.48
CA SER A 438 -4.92 28.81 16.39
C SER A 438 -5.06 30.33 16.26
N GLU A 439 -5.22 31.02 17.37
CA GLU A 439 -5.31 32.49 17.39
C GLU A 439 -3.97 33.13 16.96
N HIS A 440 -2.85 32.58 17.41
CA HIS A 440 -1.53 33.04 17.00
C HIS A 440 -1.34 32.95 15.48
N ILE A 441 -1.63 31.79 14.90
CA ILE A 441 -1.52 31.53 13.45
C ILE A 441 -2.45 32.48 12.67
N GLN A 442 -3.68 32.68 13.13
CA GLN A 442 -4.63 33.57 12.49
C GLN A 442 -4.15 35.02 12.50
N ASN A 443 -3.65 35.50 13.63
CA ASN A 443 -3.09 36.85 13.76
C ASN A 443 -1.86 37.05 12.91
N GLU A 444 -0.97 36.05 12.85
CA GLU A 444 0.22 36.07 12.00
C GLU A 444 -0.16 36.13 10.52
N PHE A 445 -1.11 35.30 10.08
CA PHE A 445 -1.60 35.30 8.69
C PHE A 445 -2.23 36.64 8.28
N VAL A 446 -3.03 37.25 9.14
CA VAL A 446 -3.62 38.58 8.90
C VAL A 446 -2.51 39.64 8.76
N ARG A 447 -1.50 39.63 9.64
CA ARG A 447 -0.36 40.53 9.59
C ARG A 447 0.43 40.37 8.30
N GLU A 448 0.80 39.14 7.93
CA GLU A 448 1.55 38.84 6.69
C GLU A 448 0.80 39.32 5.44
N ARG A 449 -0.54 39.18 5.40
CA ARG A 449 -1.36 39.72 4.29
C ARG A 449 -1.35 41.24 4.24
N GLN A 450 -1.27 41.93 5.37
CA GLN A 450 -1.23 43.40 5.45
C GLN A 450 0.14 43.96 5.03
N GLU A 451 1.24 43.22 5.30
CA GLU A 451 2.62 43.59 4.95
C GLU A 451 2.96 43.38 3.46
N LYS A 452 1.97 43.16 2.59
CA LYS A 452 2.08 42.94 1.14
C LYS A 452 2.83 41.65 0.73
N ALA A 453 3.05 40.71 1.61
CA ALA A 453 3.43 39.37 1.23
C ALA A 453 2.21 38.68 0.57
N PRO A 454 2.29 38.18 -0.67
CA PRO A 454 1.16 37.55 -1.35
C PRO A 454 0.91 36.14 -0.81
N ILE A 455 0.55 36.03 0.48
CA ILE A 455 0.24 34.73 1.10
C ILE A 455 -1.20 34.36 0.76
N THR A 456 -1.35 33.18 0.19
CA THR A 456 -2.64 32.59 -0.19
C THR A 456 -3.20 31.70 0.94
N PRO A 457 -4.50 31.41 0.94
CA PRO A 457 -5.07 30.39 1.82
C PRO A 457 -4.42 29.00 1.64
N ASP A 458 -3.97 28.67 0.43
CA ASP A 458 -3.30 27.41 0.11
C ASP A 458 -1.91 27.34 0.77
N ASP A 459 -1.20 28.47 0.86
CA ASP A 459 0.05 28.55 1.59
C ASP A 459 -0.14 28.31 3.09
N LEU A 460 -1.20 28.86 3.65
CA LEU A 460 -1.55 28.61 5.05
C LEU A 460 -1.88 27.12 5.27
N ALA A 461 -2.73 26.55 4.43
CA ALA A 461 -3.12 25.14 4.51
C ALA A 461 -1.89 24.22 4.41
N ARG A 462 -0.97 24.53 3.48
CA ARG A 462 0.29 23.80 3.33
C ARG A 462 1.16 23.89 4.59
N ARG A 463 1.35 25.09 5.14
CA ARG A 463 2.14 25.29 6.38
C ARG A 463 1.52 24.59 7.57
N MET A 464 0.20 24.59 7.68
CA MET A 464 -0.53 23.83 8.71
C MET A 464 -0.31 22.33 8.58
N THR A 465 -0.39 21.81 7.35
CA THR A 465 -0.10 20.40 7.05
C THR A 465 1.34 20.06 7.41
N LEU A 466 2.31 20.90 7.06
CA LEU A 466 3.72 20.70 7.42
C LEU A 466 3.92 20.69 8.93
N ALA A 467 3.34 21.65 9.67
CA ALA A 467 3.47 21.71 11.13
C ALA A 467 2.96 20.41 11.77
N ARG A 468 1.82 19.90 11.30
CA ARG A 468 1.28 18.62 11.75
C ARG A 468 2.22 17.46 11.44
N LEU A 469 2.72 17.35 10.21
CA LEU A 469 3.61 16.27 9.79
C LEU A 469 4.96 16.31 10.52
N ILE A 470 5.50 17.50 10.79
CA ILE A 470 6.70 17.69 11.61
C ILE A 470 6.44 17.16 13.03
N THR A 471 5.32 17.53 13.65
CA THR A 471 4.90 17.05 14.97
C THR A 471 4.80 15.52 14.99
N MET A 472 4.10 14.93 14.00
CA MET A 472 3.98 13.48 13.86
C MET A 472 5.35 12.80 13.69
N SER A 473 6.24 13.39 12.89
CA SER A 473 7.59 12.87 12.67
C SER A 473 8.49 12.87 13.92
N ARG A 474 8.15 13.70 14.90
CA ARG A 474 8.79 13.75 16.23
C ARG A 474 8.09 12.87 17.26
N LEU A 475 6.99 12.18 16.87
CA LEU A 475 6.11 11.40 17.73
C LEU A 475 5.49 12.25 18.87
N GLU A 476 5.25 13.52 18.62
CA GLU A 476 4.60 14.45 19.53
C GLU A 476 3.08 14.46 19.28
N SER A 477 2.30 14.70 20.34
CA SER A 477 0.83 14.70 20.27
C SER A 477 0.23 16.09 20.04
N PHE A 478 1.01 17.16 20.23
CA PHE A 478 0.54 18.53 20.11
C PHE A 478 1.37 19.32 19.10
N ILE A 479 0.67 19.98 18.17
CA ILE A 479 1.26 20.97 17.28
C ILE A 479 1.56 22.21 18.12
N THR A 480 2.85 22.51 18.31
CA THR A 480 3.33 23.62 19.12
C THR A 480 3.76 24.79 18.25
N LEU A 481 4.02 25.95 18.87
CA LEU A 481 4.57 27.10 18.18
C LEU A 481 5.92 26.79 17.52
N ASP A 482 6.72 25.89 18.10
CA ASP A 482 8.01 25.49 17.53
C ASP A 482 7.85 24.64 16.27
N SER A 483 6.88 23.71 16.24
CA SER A 483 6.56 22.96 15.02
C SER A 483 5.97 23.86 13.92
N TRP A 484 5.19 24.88 14.29
CA TRP A 484 4.71 25.91 13.35
C TRP A 484 5.85 26.72 12.75
N LYS A 485 6.77 27.24 13.58
CA LYS A 485 7.95 27.98 13.11
C LYS A 485 8.86 27.12 12.22
N ALA A 486 9.06 25.86 12.58
CA ALA A 486 9.83 24.91 11.76
C ALA A 486 9.19 24.69 10.39
N ALA A 487 7.88 24.52 10.34
CA ALA A 487 7.12 24.37 9.10
C ALA A 487 7.24 25.59 8.19
N LYS A 488 7.09 26.77 8.78
CA LYS A 488 7.24 28.04 8.07
C LYS A 488 8.66 28.21 7.51
N ALA A 489 9.68 27.98 8.31
CA ALA A 489 11.08 28.06 7.88
C ALA A 489 11.41 27.07 6.77
N LEU A 490 10.89 25.84 6.83
CA LEU A 490 11.07 24.84 5.77
C LEU A 490 10.41 25.28 4.45
N ASP A 491 9.18 25.81 4.51
CA ASP A 491 8.49 26.33 3.33
C ASP A 491 9.16 27.56 2.74
N GLU A 492 9.67 28.48 3.57
CA GLU A 492 10.42 29.67 3.12
C GLU A 492 11.73 29.27 2.41
N ARG A 493 12.50 28.31 2.94
CA ARG A 493 13.70 27.79 2.27
C ARG A 493 13.34 27.17 0.91
N ARG A 494 12.23 26.42 0.83
CA ARG A 494 11.74 25.89 -0.44
C ARG A 494 11.40 27.02 -1.43
N LEU A 495 10.64 28.02 -1.00
CA LEU A 495 10.25 29.16 -1.85
C LEU A 495 11.46 29.93 -2.37
N SER A 496 12.51 30.11 -1.57
CA SER A 496 13.75 30.77 -2.01
C SER A 496 14.49 30.01 -3.11
N ARG A 497 14.21 28.71 -3.30
CA ARG A 497 14.76 27.88 -4.37
C ARG A 497 13.90 27.88 -5.65
N VAL A 498 12.63 28.22 -5.55
CA VAL A 498 11.70 28.26 -6.70
C VAL A 498 11.81 29.56 -7.48
N SER A 499 12.27 30.63 -6.84
CA SER A 499 12.49 31.97 -7.43
C SER A 499 13.74 32.02 -8.38
#